data_a84aa0982c8e469de95cfab9cdd49339
#
_entry.id   a84aa0982c8e469de95cfab9cdd49339
#
_cell.length_a   1.000
_cell.length_b   1.000
_cell.length_c   1.000
_cell.angle_alpha   90.00
_cell.angle_beta   90.00
_cell.angle_gamma   90.00
#
_symmetry.space_group_name_H-M   'P 1'
#
loop_
_entity.id
_entity.type
_entity.pdbx_description
1 polymer ?
#
loop_
_entity_poly.entity_id
_entity_poly.type
_entity_poly.pdbx_seq_one_letter_code
_entity_poly.pdbx_strand_id
1 'polypeptide(L)'
;MIASVLAFAGVAAVVNVTPGLDTMLVLRTSVSGGRVAGLASGLGVNTGCLVWGVAAAAGISELLVASHLAYEAVRIIGAAYLAWLGCCALWRSRSGRREARTGRTATGNADREVPPGTKEAAPGGLAAFRAGLGTNLLNPKAGVFYMSLLPQFIPRGAPAFGTAMLLTLIDVTELLIWFCILSSAASALTLRINRASFRRRMEQISGLVFIGFAVDLVVDRT
;
A
#
# COMPACT_ATOMS: atom_id res chain seq x y z
N MET A 1 20.40 2.28 -13.46
CA MET A 1 20.19 1.93 -12.06
C MET A 1 19.66 3.10 -11.23
N ILE A 2 20.34 4.26 -11.15
CA ILE A 2 19.86 5.41 -10.36
C ILE A 2 18.46 5.87 -10.80
N ALA A 3 18.23 6.02 -12.10
CA ALA A 3 16.92 6.44 -12.63
C ALA A 3 15.79 5.47 -12.22
N SER A 4 16.03 4.15 -12.31
CA SER A 4 15.05 3.13 -11.88
C SER A 4 14.76 3.21 -10.38
N VAL A 5 15.79 3.43 -9.56
CA VAL A 5 15.65 3.58 -8.10
C VAL A 5 14.84 4.83 -7.77
N LEU A 6 15.13 5.97 -8.40
CA LEU A 6 14.38 7.22 -8.17
C LEU A 6 12.93 7.12 -8.66
N ALA A 7 12.72 6.46 -9.81
CA ALA A 7 11.37 6.22 -10.32
C ALA A 7 10.58 5.33 -9.36
N PHE A 8 11.19 4.23 -8.87
CA PHE A 8 10.58 3.36 -7.87
C PHE A 8 10.23 4.12 -6.58
N ALA A 9 11.18 4.88 -6.03
CA ALA A 9 10.96 5.67 -4.82
C ALA A 9 9.78 6.63 -4.98
N GLY A 10 9.70 7.35 -6.11
CA GLY A 10 8.56 8.24 -6.38
C GLY A 10 7.22 7.51 -6.41
N VAL A 11 7.18 6.31 -7.01
CA VAL A 11 5.97 5.49 -7.07
C VAL A 11 5.61 4.92 -5.71
N ALA A 12 6.59 4.36 -4.99
CA ALA A 12 6.41 3.83 -3.65
C ALA A 12 5.86 4.93 -2.71
N ALA A 13 6.41 6.14 -2.75
CA ALA A 13 5.93 7.27 -1.97
C ALA A 13 4.45 7.58 -2.24
N VAL A 14 4.03 7.61 -3.52
CA VAL A 14 2.61 7.82 -3.89
C VAL A 14 1.72 6.71 -3.36
N VAL A 15 2.15 5.45 -3.49
CA VAL A 15 1.42 4.28 -3.01
C VAL A 15 1.30 4.30 -1.49
N ASN A 16 2.39 4.64 -0.77
CA ASN A 16 2.47 4.66 0.69
C ASN A 16 1.62 5.77 1.31
N VAL A 17 1.61 6.97 0.71
CA VAL A 17 0.78 8.10 1.18
C VAL A 17 -0.70 7.89 0.88
N THR A 18 -1.03 7.05 -0.11
CA THR A 18 -2.43 6.74 -0.44
C THR A 18 -3.11 5.97 0.68
N PRO A 19 -4.18 6.52 1.29
CA PRO A 19 -4.86 5.86 2.39
C PRO A 19 -5.38 4.48 1.99
N GLY A 20 -4.91 3.45 2.70
CA GLY A 20 -5.33 2.05 2.54
C GLY A 20 -5.56 1.40 3.90
N LEU A 21 -5.72 0.07 3.91
CA LEU A 21 -5.97 -0.70 5.14
C LEU A 21 -4.87 -0.45 6.19
N ASP A 22 -3.61 -0.48 5.77
CA ASP A 22 -2.44 -0.31 6.65
C ASP A 22 -2.41 1.09 7.28
N THR A 23 -2.59 2.14 6.45
CA THR A 23 -2.63 3.53 6.89
C THR A 23 -3.77 3.77 7.87
N MET A 24 -4.97 3.23 7.59
CA MET A 24 -6.14 3.37 8.46
C MET A 24 -5.97 2.62 9.77
N LEU A 25 -5.35 1.43 9.75
CA LEU A 25 -5.04 0.70 10.97
C LEU A 25 -4.07 1.48 11.87
N VAL A 26 -2.94 1.94 11.31
CA VAL A 26 -1.94 2.71 12.07
C VAL A 26 -2.55 3.99 12.65
N LEU A 27 -3.37 4.69 11.85
CA LEU A 27 -4.04 5.90 12.29
C LEU A 27 -5.03 5.62 13.43
N ARG A 28 -5.90 4.61 13.28
CA ARG A 28 -6.86 4.18 14.31
C ARG A 28 -6.15 3.78 15.61
N THR A 29 -5.10 2.97 15.48
CA THR A 29 -4.31 2.50 16.62
C THR A 29 -3.59 3.65 17.31
N SER A 30 -3.10 4.64 16.56
CA SER A 30 -2.49 5.84 17.12
C SER A 30 -3.48 6.72 17.89
N VAL A 31 -4.72 6.82 17.40
CA VAL A 31 -5.77 7.61 18.07
C VAL A 31 -6.26 6.92 19.33
N SER A 32 -6.46 5.59 19.31
CA SER A 32 -7.01 4.83 20.44
C SER A 32 -5.96 4.45 21.49
N GLY A 33 -4.76 4.08 21.06
CA GLY A 33 -3.69 3.56 21.93
C GLY A 33 -2.47 4.48 22.05
N GLY A 34 -2.53 5.67 21.45
CA GLY A 34 -1.43 6.63 21.46
C GLY A 34 -0.32 6.31 20.46
N ARG A 35 0.68 7.21 20.44
CA ARG A 35 1.79 7.16 19.47
C ARG A 35 2.55 5.82 19.48
N VAL A 36 2.80 5.27 20.67
CA VAL A 36 3.58 4.02 20.80
C VAL A 36 2.84 2.83 20.18
N ALA A 37 1.54 2.71 20.41
CA ALA A 37 0.73 1.66 19.79
C ALA A 37 0.64 1.83 18.27
N GLY A 38 0.51 3.07 17.78
CA GLY A 38 0.57 3.38 16.36
C GLY A 38 1.90 2.99 15.71
N LEU A 39 3.02 3.32 16.33
CA LEU A 39 4.36 2.92 15.87
C LEU A 39 4.54 1.40 15.87
N ALA A 40 4.06 0.71 16.91
CA ALA A 40 4.10 -0.74 16.96
C ALA A 40 3.30 -1.38 15.81
N SER A 41 2.10 -0.85 15.52
CA SER A 41 1.30 -1.26 14.35
C SER A 41 2.04 -0.99 13.04
N GLY A 42 2.64 0.19 12.88
CA GLY A 42 3.44 0.55 11.72
C GLY A 42 4.65 -0.36 11.51
N LEU A 43 5.35 -0.73 12.60
CA LEU A 43 6.45 -1.70 12.54
C LEU A 43 5.95 -3.10 12.11
N GLY A 44 4.76 -3.50 12.56
CA GLY A 44 4.13 -4.73 12.08
C GLY A 44 3.88 -4.71 10.58
N VAL A 45 3.31 -3.63 10.06
CA VAL A 45 3.11 -3.43 8.62
C VAL A 45 4.44 -3.48 7.86
N ASN A 46 5.46 -2.76 8.32
CA ASN A 46 6.79 -2.78 7.71
C ASN A 46 7.42 -4.17 7.67
N THR A 47 7.23 -4.96 8.73
CA THR A 47 7.66 -6.36 8.76
C THR A 47 6.93 -7.18 7.69
N GLY A 48 5.64 -6.96 7.50
CA GLY A 48 4.87 -7.58 6.42
C GLY A 48 5.40 -7.19 5.03
N CYS A 49 5.74 -5.93 4.82
CA CYS A 49 6.38 -5.45 3.59
C CYS A 49 7.73 -6.12 3.34
N LEU A 50 8.56 -6.31 4.37
CA LEU A 50 9.81 -7.06 4.25
C LEU A 50 9.58 -8.53 3.87
N VAL A 51 8.56 -9.18 4.43
CA VAL A 51 8.20 -10.56 4.05
C VAL A 51 7.80 -10.61 2.57
N TRP A 52 6.95 -9.69 2.11
CA TRP A 52 6.58 -9.59 0.70
C TRP A 52 7.78 -9.30 -0.20
N GLY A 53 8.69 -8.40 0.22
CA GLY A 53 9.89 -8.06 -0.52
C GLY A 53 10.86 -9.24 -0.67
N VAL A 54 11.08 -10.01 0.41
CA VAL A 54 11.89 -11.23 0.37
C VAL A 54 11.23 -12.28 -0.53
N ALA A 55 9.91 -12.48 -0.41
CA ALA A 55 9.17 -13.42 -1.25
C ALA A 55 9.25 -13.03 -2.73
N ALA A 56 9.10 -11.75 -3.04
CA ALA A 56 9.23 -11.24 -4.39
C ALA A 56 10.67 -11.40 -4.91
N ALA A 57 11.69 -11.04 -4.13
CA ALA A 57 13.09 -11.18 -4.52
C ALA A 57 13.48 -12.64 -4.82
N ALA A 58 13.05 -13.57 -3.98
CA ALA A 58 13.28 -15.00 -4.18
C ALA A 58 12.47 -15.52 -5.39
N GLY A 59 11.18 -15.19 -5.45
CA GLY A 59 10.31 -15.65 -6.54
C GLY A 59 10.72 -15.13 -7.91
N ILE A 60 11.14 -13.87 -8.02
CA ILE A 60 11.63 -13.29 -9.27
C ILE A 60 12.92 -13.96 -9.72
N SER A 61 13.84 -14.21 -8.79
CA SER A 61 15.12 -14.85 -9.10
C SER A 61 14.92 -16.24 -9.64
N GLU A 62 14.06 -17.05 -9.02
CA GLU A 62 13.71 -18.39 -9.50
C GLU A 62 12.95 -18.36 -10.84
N LEU A 63 12.00 -17.44 -10.99
CA LEU A 63 11.21 -17.33 -12.22
C LEU A 63 12.06 -16.96 -13.44
N LEU A 64 13.03 -16.06 -13.28
CA LEU A 64 13.94 -15.65 -14.36
C LEU A 64 14.85 -16.81 -14.81
N VAL A 65 15.18 -17.73 -13.88
CA VAL A 65 15.99 -18.91 -14.18
C VAL A 65 15.14 -20.02 -14.79
N ALA A 66 13.91 -20.20 -14.29
CA ALA A 66 13.10 -21.38 -14.62
C ALA A 66 12.36 -21.24 -15.95
N SER A 67 11.77 -20.10 -16.26
CA SER A 67 10.95 -19.96 -17.47
C SER A 67 10.61 -18.49 -17.79
N HIS A 68 11.02 -18.06 -18.99
CA HIS A 68 10.62 -16.75 -19.53
C HIS A 68 9.08 -16.64 -19.68
N LEU A 69 8.40 -17.73 -20.04
CA LEU A 69 6.96 -17.76 -20.18
C LEU A 69 6.23 -17.56 -18.85
N ALA A 70 6.74 -18.16 -17.75
CA ALA A 70 6.18 -17.98 -16.43
C ALA A 70 6.35 -16.53 -15.92
N TYR A 71 7.50 -15.91 -16.19
CA TYR A 71 7.74 -14.51 -15.89
C TYR A 71 6.77 -13.59 -16.65
N GLU A 72 6.55 -13.84 -17.94
CA GLU A 72 5.58 -13.10 -18.76
C GLU A 72 4.14 -13.25 -18.24
N ALA A 73 3.76 -14.47 -17.83
CA ALA A 73 2.44 -14.71 -17.26
C ALA A 73 2.21 -13.90 -15.98
N VAL A 74 3.17 -13.90 -15.04
CA VAL A 74 3.10 -13.09 -13.81
C VAL A 74 3.02 -11.60 -14.14
N ARG A 75 3.78 -11.13 -15.12
CA ARG A 75 3.77 -9.74 -15.59
C ARG A 75 2.39 -9.34 -16.12
N ILE A 76 1.76 -10.18 -16.98
CA ILE A 76 0.44 -9.90 -17.56
C ILE A 76 -0.65 -9.91 -16.48
N ILE A 77 -0.63 -10.90 -15.59
CA ILE A 77 -1.57 -10.98 -14.46
C ILE A 77 -1.43 -9.76 -13.57
N GLY A 78 -0.20 -9.35 -13.29
CA GLY A 78 0.10 -8.15 -12.51
C GLY A 78 -0.40 -6.87 -13.18
N ALA A 79 -0.20 -6.73 -14.49
CA ALA A 79 -0.72 -5.59 -15.26
C ALA A 79 -2.26 -5.52 -15.22
N ALA A 80 -2.92 -6.65 -15.45
CA ALA A 80 -4.39 -6.73 -15.39
C ALA A 80 -4.92 -6.35 -14.00
N TYR A 81 -4.24 -6.81 -12.95
CA TYR A 81 -4.63 -6.48 -11.58
C TYR A 81 -4.36 -5.01 -11.22
N LEU A 82 -3.23 -4.43 -11.65
CA LEU A 82 -2.94 -3.01 -11.48
C LEU A 82 -3.97 -2.15 -12.21
N ALA A 83 -4.34 -2.52 -13.44
CA ALA A 83 -5.41 -1.86 -14.18
C ALA A 83 -6.74 -1.92 -13.41
N TRP A 84 -7.09 -3.09 -12.87
CA TRP A 84 -8.30 -3.27 -12.07
C TRP A 84 -8.28 -2.42 -10.79
N LEU A 85 -7.17 -2.40 -10.04
CA LEU A 85 -7.01 -1.54 -8.86
C LEU A 85 -7.11 -0.06 -9.21
N GLY A 86 -6.49 0.35 -10.31
CA GLY A 86 -6.55 1.72 -10.81
C GLY A 86 -7.97 2.12 -11.18
N CYS A 87 -8.69 1.28 -11.91
CA CYS A 87 -10.10 1.50 -12.26
C CYS A 87 -10.98 1.57 -11.01
N CYS A 88 -10.79 0.67 -10.04
CA CYS A 88 -11.51 0.68 -8.78
C CYS A 88 -11.26 1.96 -7.98
N ALA A 89 -10.02 2.45 -7.94
CA ALA A 89 -9.66 3.69 -7.25
C ALA A 89 -10.35 4.90 -7.91
N LEU A 90 -10.29 4.98 -9.25
CA LEU A 90 -10.97 6.05 -10.00
C LEU A 90 -12.50 5.99 -9.85
N TRP A 91 -13.07 4.78 -9.82
CA TRP A 91 -14.52 4.61 -9.66
C TRP A 91 -14.99 5.05 -8.26
N ARG A 92 -14.30 4.64 -7.20
CA ARG A 92 -14.57 5.11 -5.82
C ARG A 92 -14.47 6.62 -5.71
N SER A 93 -13.46 7.22 -6.34
CA SER A 93 -13.30 8.67 -6.43
C SER A 93 -14.50 9.38 -7.08
N ARG A 94 -15.15 8.75 -8.07
CA ARG A 94 -16.34 9.28 -8.76
C ARG A 94 -17.63 9.07 -7.94
N SER A 95 -17.79 7.91 -7.32
CA SER A 95 -18.97 7.56 -6.52
C SER A 95 -19.10 8.44 -5.29
N GLY A 96 -18.02 8.74 -4.58
CA GLY A 96 -18.01 9.69 -3.47
C GLY A 96 -18.41 11.14 -3.88
N ARG A 97 -18.33 11.48 -5.17
CA ARG A 97 -18.85 12.76 -5.70
C ARG A 97 -20.37 12.74 -5.84
N ARG A 98 -20.96 11.61 -6.16
CA ARG A 98 -22.41 11.45 -6.28
C ARG A 98 -23.09 11.49 -4.91
N GLU A 99 -22.53 10.79 -3.93
CA GLU A 99 -23.04 10.75 -2.55
C GLU A 99 -22.97 12.13 -1.87
N ALA A 100 -21.84 12.84 -2.02
CA ALA A 100 -21.69 14.20 -1.53
C ALA A 100 -22.67 15.20 -2.18
N ARG A 101 -23.15 14.89 -3.38
CA ARG A 101 -24.09 15.74 -4.15
C ARG A 101 -25.56 15.41 -3.88
N THR A 102 -25.86 14.18 -3.44
CA THR A 102 -27.22 13.72 -3.17
C THR A 102 -27.59 13.72 -1.68
N GLY A 103 -26.69 14.16 -0.78
CA GLY A 103 -26.95 14.20 0.66
C GLY A 103 -27.26 12.82 1.29
N ARG A 104 -27.09 11.73 0.53
CA ARG A 104 -27.27 10.37 1.04
C ARG A 104 -25.95 9.92 1.64
N THR A 105 -25.86 10.01 2.96
CA THR A 105 -24.88 9.22 3.71
C THR A 105 -25.21 7.75 3.46
N ALA A 106 -24.36 7.07 2.69
CA ALA A 106 -24.40 5.62 2.60
C ALA A 106 -23.98 5.07 3.98
N THR A 107 -24.94 4.91 4.89
CA THR A 107 -24.86 4.06 6.05
C THR A 107 -24.87 2.62 5.54
N GLY A 108 -23.71 2.15 5.13
CA GLY A 108 -23.47 0.81 4.63
C GLY A 108 -22.21 0.22 5.28
N ASN A 109 -22.37 -0.42 6.42
CA ASN A 109 -21.53 -1.48 6.98
C ASN A 109 -20.05 -1.23 7.30
N ALA A 110 -19.64 -0.04 7.68
CA ALA A 110 -18.36 0.16 8.35
C ALA A 110 -18.49 0.66 9.80
N ASP A 111 -19.67 1.10 10.20
CA ASP A 111 -19.96 1.52 11.57
C ASP A 111 -20.74 0.39 12.27
N ARG A 112 -20.04 -0.65 12.72
CA ARG A 112 -20.45 -1.23 13.98
C ARG A 112 -20.17 -0.13 14.99
N GLU A 113 -21.22 0.63 15.32
CA GLU A 113 -21.25 1.47 16.49
C GLU A 113 -20.82 0.60 17.68
N VAL A 114 -19.60 0.84 18.14
CA VAL A 114 -19.17 0.35 19.44
C VAL A 114 -20.06 1.09 20.44
N PRO A 115 -20.86 0.40 21.28
CA PRO A 115 -21.73 1.05 22.23
C PRO A 115 -20.92 2.05 23.06
N PRO A 116 -21.41 3.26 23.32
CA PRO A 116 -20.73 4.22 24.18
C PRO A 116 -20.63 3.65 25.58
N GLY A 117 -19.46 3.17 25.98
CA GLY A 117 -19.21 2.63 27.31
C GLY A 117 -18.14 1.56 27.44
N THR A 118 -17.82 0.82 26.41
CA THR A 118 -16.64 -0.07 26.44
C THR A 118 -15.40 0.69 26.02
N LYS A 119 -14.66 1.23 26.97
CA LYS A 119 -13.24 1.54 26.78
C LYS A 119 -12.55 0.18 26.55
N GLU A 120 -12.53 -0.30 25.29
CA GLU A 120 -11.60 -1.37 24.96
C GLU A 120 -10.21 -0.88 25.38
N ALA A 121 -9.56 -1.64 26.25
CA ALA A 121 -8.20 -1.32 26.67
C ALA A 121 -7.35 -1.12 25.42
N ALA A 122 -6.63 -0.01 25.36
CA ALA A 122 -5.77 0.30 24.24
C ALA A 122 -4.89 -0.92 23.91
N PRO A 123 -4.81 -1.36 22.64
CA PRO A 123 -4.09 -2.57 22.32
C PRO A 123 -2.64 -2.42 22.76
N GLY A 124 -2.13 -3.37 23.53
CA GLY A 124 -0.72 -3.43 23.92
C GLY A 124 0.18 -3.45 22.67
N GLY A 125 1.41 -2.97 22.78
CA GLY A 125 2.32 -2.84 21.64
C GLY A 125 2.46 -4.12 20.80
N LEU A 126 2.51 -5.29 21.43
CA LEU A 126 2.58 -6.58 20.72
C LEU A 126 1.28 -6.90 19.94
N ALA A 127 0.12 -6.59 20.52
CA ALA A 127 -1.16 -6.80 19.84
C ALA A 127 -1.27 -5.86 18.62
N ALA A 128 -0.85 -4.59 18.78
CA ALA A 128 -0.79 -3.62 17.70
C ALA A 128 0.17 -4.05 16.58
N PHE A 129 1.35 -4.55 16.92
CA PHE A 129 2.32 -5.09 15.97
C PHE A 129 1.73 -6.27 15.17
N ARG A 130 1.15 -7.26 15.87
CA ARG A 130 0.51 -8.42 15.22
C ARG A 130 -0.62 -8.02 14.30
N ALA A 131 -1.42 -7.05 14.71
CA ALA A 131 -2.49 -6.50 13.86
C ALA A 131 -1.91 -5.84 12.59
N GLY A 132 -0.84 -5.05 12.71
CA GLY A 132 -0.14 -4.46 11.57
C GLY A 132 0.41 -5.50 10.61
N LEU A 133 1.13 -6.49 11.15
CA LEU A 133 1.70 -7.59 10.37
C LEU A 133 0.61 -8.38 9.62
N GLY A 134 -0.43 -8.81 10.34
CA GLY A 134 -1.53 -9.57 9.74
C GLY A 134 -2.28 -8.78 8.68
N THR A 135 -2.57 -7.50 8.95
CA THR A 135 -3.25 -6.64 7.97
C THR A 135 -2.44 -6.49 6.69
N ASN A 136 -1.13 -6.28 6.78
CA ASN A 136 -0.28 -6.13 5.59
C ASN A 136 -0.12 -7.44 4.82
N LEU A 137 0.12 -8.56 5.49
CA LEU A 137 0.25 -9.87 4.83
C LEU A 137 -1.03 -10.27 4.09
N LEU A 138 -2.19 -9.89 4.62
CA LEU A 138 -3.50 -10.13 4.00
C LEU A 138 -3.92 -8.98 3.06
N ASN A 139 -3.12 -7.93 2.93
CA ASN A 139 -3.44 -6.79 2.09
C ASN A 139 -3.12 -7.08 0.62
N PRO A 140 -4.14 -7.24 -0.25
CA PRO A 140 -3.89 -7.52 -1.66
C PRO A 140 -3.12 -6.40 -2.36
N LYS A 141 -3.23 -5.16 -1.88
CA LYS A 141 -2.47 -4.03 -2.42
C LYS A 141 -0.97 -4.24 -2.22
N ALA A 142 -0.55 -4.68 -1.03
CA ALA A 142 0.85 -4.94 -0.73
C ALA A 142 1.38 -6.11 -1.57
N GLY A 143 0.66 -7.25 -1.58
CA GLY A 143 1.07 -8.41 -2.37
C GLY A 143 1.30 -8.09 -3.85
N VAL A 144 0.36 -7.36 -4.46
CA VAL A 144 0.48 -6.99 -5.88
C VAL A 144 1.59 -5.97 -6.11
N PHE A 145 1.76 -4.99 -5.22
CA PHE A 145 2.84 -4.04 -5.31
C PHE A 145 4.20 -4.76 -5.38
N TYR A 146 4.46 -5.67 -4.47
CA TYR A 146 5.72 -6.40 -4.43
C TYR A 146 5.87 -7.41 -5.57
N MET A 147 4.83 -8.16 -5.92
CA MET A 147 4.90 -9.21 -6.92
C MET A 147 4.87 -8.69 -8.36
N SER A 148 4.19 -7.58 -8.61
CA SER A 148 3.95 -7.12 -9.99
C SER A 148 4.67 -5.82 -10.33
N LEU A 149 4.76 -4.88 -9.37
CA LEU A 149 5.34 -3.57 -9.63
C LEU A 149 6.84 -3.55 -9.39
N LEU A 150 7.32 -4.12 -8.28
CA LEU A 150 8.74 -4.09 -7.91
C LEU A 150 9.66 -4.68 -9.00
N PRO A 151 9.33 -5.82 -9.65
CA PRO A 151 10.19 -6.42 -10.70
C PRO A 151 10.49 -5.49 -11.87
N GLN A 152 9.58 -4.57 -12.17
CA GLN A 152 9.69 -3.66 -13.31
C GLN A 152 10.80 -2.64 -13.18
N PHE A 153 11.20 -2.35 -11.94
CA PHE A 153 12.27 -1.42 -11.65
C PHE A 153 13.64 -2.09 -11.55
N ILE A 154 13.72 -3.41 -11.80
CA ILE A 154 14.98 -4.14 -11.86
C ILE A 154 15.58 -3.98 -13.27
N PRO A 155 16.71 -3.29 -13.44
CA PRO A 155 17.33 -3.13 -14.75
C PRO A 155 17.78 -4.47 -15.34
N ARG A 156 17.70 -4.61 -16.67
CA ARG A 156 18.19 -5.80 -17.37
C ARG A 156 19.69 -6.00 -17.04
N GLY A 157 20.05 -7.22 -16.65
CA GLY A 157 21.43 -7.58 -16.31
C GLY A 157 21.87 -7.23 -14.87
N ALA A 158 21.01 -6.58 -14.08
CA ALA A 158 21.29 -6.37 -12.66
C ALA A 158 20.99 -7.66 -11.84
N PRO A 159 21.71 -7.88 -10.73
CA PRO A 159 21.42 -9.00 -9.82
C PRO A 159 20.01 -8.84 -9.25
N ALA A 160 19.07 -9.70 -9.69
CA ALA A 160 17.65 -9.57 -9.41
C ALA A 160 17.34 -9.51 -7.91
N PHE A 161 17.86 -10.48 -7.14
CA PHE A 161 17.65 -10.55 -5.70
C PHE A 161 18.17 -9.31 -4.96
N GLY A 162 19.42 -8.93 -5.22
CA GLY A 162 20.04 -7.77 -4.54
C GLY A 162 19.31 -6.45 -4.87
N THR A 163 18.91 -6.28 -6.14
CA THR A 163 18.16 -5.09 -6.56
C THR A 163 16.76 -5.07 -5.95
N ALA A 164 16.05 -6.19 -5.95
CA ALA A 164 14.74 -6.29 -5.32
C ALA A 164 14.80 -5.98 -3.82
N MET A 165 15.81 -6.49 -3.12
CA MET A 165 16.01 -6.17 -1.69
C MET A 165 16.33 -4.70 -1.45
N LEU A 166 17.15 -4.08 -2.31
CA LEU A 166 17.44 -2.65 -2.23
C LEU A 166 16.15 -1.81 -2.39
N LEU A 167 15.33 -2.11 -3.39
CA LEU A 167 14.07 -1.44 -3.61
C LEU A 167 13.10 -1.65 -2.44
N THR A 168 13.04 -2.88 -1.90
CA THR A 168 12.25 -3.18 -0.69
C THR A 168 12.68 -2.34 0.50
N LEU A 169 14.00 -2.19 0.72
CA LEU A 169 14.51 -1.38 1.83
C LEU A 169 14.18 0.12 1.67
N ILE A 170 14.18 0.62 0.44
CA ILE A 170 13.75 1.99 0.15
C ILE A 170 12.27 2.16 0.51
N ASP A 171 11.40 1.28 0.02
CA ASP A 171 9.96 1.33 0.31
C ASP A 171 9.66 1.25 1.81
N VAL A 172 10.26 0.29 2.51
CA VAL A 172 10.10 0.12 3.96
C VAL A 172 10.59 1.34 4.74
N THR A 173 11.67 1.99 4.29
CA THR A 173 12.18 3.21 4.91
C THR A 173 11.21 4.38 4.71
N GLU A 174 10.69 4.58 3.50
CA GLU A 174 9.67 5.60 3.22
C GLU A 174 8.41 5.36 4.04
N LEU A 175 7.95 4.12 4.09
CA LEU A 175 6.75 3.74 4.84
C LEU A 175 6.94 3.93 6.34
N LEU A 176 8.14 3.62 6.88
CA LEU A 176 8.47 3.87 8.28
C LEU A 176 8.42 5.36 8.61
N ILE A 177 9.02 6.20 7.77
CA ILE A 177 8.96 7.65 7.92
C ILE A 177 7.51 8.13 7.91
N TRP A 178 6.72 7.63 6.95
CA TRP A 178 5.30 7.96 6.85
C TRP A 178 4.51 7.58 8.11
N PHE A 179 4.72 6.40 8.65
CA PHE A 179 4.05 5.95 9.88
C PHE A 179 4.54 6.69 11.13
N CYS A 180 5.79 7.13 11.17
CA CYS A 180 6.27 8.03 12.22
C CYS A 180 5.53 9.38 12.19
N ILE A 181 5.34 9.96 11.01
CA ILE A 181 4.57 11.20 10.82
C ILE A 181 3.10 10.98 11.23
N LEU A 182 2.48 9.93 10.72
CA LEU A 182 1.10 9.55 11.02
C LEU A 182 0.85 9.37 12.51
N SER A 183 1.70 8.59 13.18
CA SER A 183 1.55 8.28 14.60
C SER A 183 1.81 9.51 15.49
N SER A 184 2.68 10.43 15.05
CA SER A 184 2.99 11.66 15.80
C SER A 184 1.91 12.74 15.66
N ALA A 185 1.23 12.78 14.51
CA ALA A 185 0.23 13.80 14.19
C ALA A 185 -1.19 13.18 14.02
N ALA A 186 -1.44 12.04 14.67
CA ALA A 186 -2.67 11.25 14.45
C ALA A 186 -3.96 12.04 14.64
N SER A 187 -4.07 12.87 15.69
CA SER A 187 -5.27 13.68 15.94
C SER A 187 -5.53 14.72 14.84
N ALA A 188 -4.51 15.42 14.38
CA ALA A 188 -4.63 16.44 13.34
C ALA A 188 -4.81 15.81 11.94
N LEU A 189 -4.09 14.70 11.67
CA LEU A 189 -4.15 14.01 10.38
C LEU A 189 -5.44 13.21 10.21
N THR A 190 -6.04 12.68 11.26
CA THR A 190 -7.35 12.02 11.18
C THR A 190 -8.39 12.95 10.56
N LEU A 191 -8.43 14.20 10.97
CA LEU A 191 -9.35 15.19 10.42
C LEU A 191 -9.08 15.51 8.94
N ARG A 192 -7.83 15.44 8.48
CA ARG A 192 -7.45 15.70 7.08
C ARG A 192 -7.65 14.47 6.19
N ILE A 193 -7.22 13.30 6.64
CA ILE A 193 -7.34 12.04 5.88
C ILE A 193 -8.81 11.65 5.71
N ASN A 194 -9.64 11.90 6.72
CA ASN A 194 -11.08 11.63 6.64
C ASN A 194 -11.84 12.67 5.79
N ARG A 195 -11.21 13.77 5.36
CA ARG A 195 -11.87 14.67 4.42
C ARG A 195 -12.06 13.98 3.07
N ALA A 196 -13.32 13.91 2.63
CA ALA A 196 -13.69 13.28 1.37
C ALA A 196 -12.89 13.83 0.16
N SER A 197 -12.55 15.14 0.18
CA SER A 197 -11.75 15.78 -0.88
C SER A 197 -10.30 15.30 -0.92
N PHE A 198 -9.66 15.09 0.24
CA PHE A 198 -8.29 14.59 0.32
C PHE A 198 -8.21 13.12 -0.13
N ARG A 199 -9.07 12.27 0.46
CA ARG A 199 -9.16 10.85 0.11
C ARG A 199 -9.40 10.64 -1.39
N ARG A 200 -10.33 11.42 -1.96
CA ARG A 200 -10.63 11.39 -3.38
C ARG A 200 -9.44 11.78 -4.26
N ARG A 201 -8.69 12.83 -3.91
CA ARG A 201 -7.48 13.22 -4.66
C ARG A 201 -6.42 12.11 -4.63
N MET A 202 -6.21 11.51 -3.47
CA MET A 202 -5.27 10.40 -3.32
C MET A 202 -5.71 9.17 -4.14
N GLU A 203 -7.00 8.82 -4.11
CA GLU A 203 -7.56 7.73 -4.93
C GLU A 203 -7.40 8.02 -6.44
N GLN A 204 -7.57 9.25 -6.88
CA GLN A 204 -7.35 9.65 -8.28
C GLN A 204 -5.88 9.52 -8.69
N ILE A 205 -4.97 10.05 -7.89
CA ILE A 205 -3.52 9.98 -8.17
C ILE A 205 -3.07 8.52 -8.23
N SER A 206 -3.43 7.72 -7.23
CA SER A 206 -3.07 6.30 -7.21
C SER A 206 -3.69 5.52 -8.36
N GLY A 207 -4.94 5.81 -8.70
CA GLY A 207 -5.62 5.19 -9.84
C GLY A 207 -4.89 5.49 -11.15
N LEU A 208 -4.48 6.73 -11.37
CA LEU A 208 -3.71 7.12 -12.56
C LEU A 208 -2.32 6.46 -12.59
N VAL A 209 -1.64 6.42 -11.45
CA VAL A 209 -0.32 5.76 -11.32
C VAL A 209 -0.44 4.27 -11.65
N PHE A 210 -1.41 3.56 -11.07
CA PHE A 210 -1.61 2.13 -11.34
C PHE A 210 -1.98 1.84 -12.80
N ILE A 211 -2.83 2.67 -13.42
CA ILE A 211 -3.16 2.54 -14.84
C ILE A 211 -1.95 2.84 -15.72
N GLY A 212 -1.19 3.90 -15.40
CA GLY A 212 0.05 4.22 -16.11
C GLY A 212 1.01 3.03 -16.13
N PHE A 213 1.23 2.39 -14.97
CA PHE A 213 2.08 1.20 -14.90
C PHE A 213 1.49 -0.02 -15.61
N ALA A 214 0.17 -0.22 -15.53
CA ALA A 214 -0.47 -1.30 -16.26
C ALA A 214 -0.28 -1.16 -17.79
N VAL A 215 -0.34 0.06 -18.30
CA VAL A 215 -0.08 0.36 -19.72
C VAL A 215 1.39 0.16 -20.05
N ASP A 216 2.31 0.68 -19.25
CA ASP A 216 3.76 0.52 -19.42
C ASP A 216 4.17 -0.95 -19.50
N LEU A 217 3.62 -1.78 -18.58
CA LEU A 217 3.79 -3.24 -18.57
C LEU A 217 3.35 -3.94 -19.87
N VAL A 218 2.33 -3.41 -20.52
CA VAL A 218 1.80 -4.02 -21.75
C VAL A 218 2.57 -3.51 -22.97
N VAL A 219 3.00 -2.25 -22.96
CA VAL A 219 3.66 -1.58 -24.09
C VAL A 219 5.14 -1.97 -24.18
N ASP A 220 5.83 -2.18 -23.06
CA ASP A 220 7.26 -2.52 -22.99
C ASP A 220 7.57 -3.95 -23.50
N ARG A 221 6.88 -4.34 -24.59
CA ARG A 221 7.05 -5.61 -25.34
C ARG A 221 8.14 -5.54 -26.39
N THR A 222 8.74 -4.39 -26.58
CA THR A 222 9.84 -4.17 -27.54
C THR A 222 11.17 -3.99 -26.76
#